data_ea9e81cb1ba53888704bbebf183f0d6a
#
_entry.id   ea9e81cb1ba53888704bbebf183f0d6a
#
_cell.length_a   1.000
_cell.length_b   1.000
_cell.length_c   1.000
_cell.angle_alpha   90.00
_cell.angle_beta   90.00
_cell.angle_gamma   90.00
#
_symmetry.space_group_name_H-M   'P 1'
#
loop_
_entity.id
_entity.type
_entity.pdbx_description
1 polymer ?
#
loop_
_entity_poly.entity_id
_entity_poly.type
_entity_poly.pdbx_seq_one_letter_code
_entity_poly.pdbx_strand_id
1 'polypeptide(L)'
;NHKLGWRGTTNTLLNFGEGKYPVDGKAGAIGYLVGSPGKGLACMFHMMNEARIGVGTAATMLGMAGYHASLEYAKNRPQGRPVGPEGKDAAKPQVRIIEHADVRRMLLAQKSYAEGALALELYCARLVDEQKTGDEKAADEARILLEVLTPIAKSWPSEWCLEANSLAIQVHGGYGYTRD
;
A
#
# COMPACT_ATOMS: atom_id res chain seq x y z
N ASN A 1 11.67 -0.76 19.26
CA ASN A 1 10.23 -0.73 19.55
C ASN A 1 9.52 -1.92 18.92
N HIS A 2 8.52 -2.46 19.64
CA HIS A 2 7.65 -3.51 19.12
C HIS A 2 6.52 -2.85 18.30
N LYS A 3 6.55 -3.01 16.98
CA LYS A 3 5.62 -2.34 16.05
C LYS A 3 4.48 -3.27 15.64
N LEU A 4 3.36 -2.69 15.20
CA LEU A 4 2.23 -3.42 14.64
C LEU A 4 2.62 -4.13 13.34
N GLY A 5 3.35 -3.44 12.45
CA GLY A 5 3.91 -3.96 11.20
C GLY A 5 5.35 -3.50 10.99
N TRP A 6 5.95 -3.86 9.86
CA TRP A 6 7.33 -3.51 9.50
C TRP A 6 8.33 -3.85 10.60
N ARG A 7 8.15 -5.02 11.22
CA ARG A 7 8.91 -5.44 12.41
C ARG A 7 10.38 -5.71 12.11
N GLY A 8 10.71 -6.01 10.87
CA GLY A 8 12.09 -6.20 10.40
C GLY A 8 12.88 -4.90 10.25
N THR A 9 12.23 -3.74 10.22
CA THR A 9 12.91 -2.44 10.19
C THR A 9 13.15 -1.93 11.61
N THR A 10 14.36 -1.44 11.87
CA THR A 10 14.77 -0.96 13.19
C THR A 10 14.24 0.44 13.45
N ASN A 11 13.61 0.65 14.61
CA ASN A 11 13.26 1.97 15.13
C ASN A 11 13.95 2.17 16.48
N THR A 12 14.87 3.11 16.54
CA THR A 12 15.72 3.37 17.69
C THR A 12 15.63 4.83 18.14
N LEU A 13 15.96 5.05 19.39
CA LEU A 13 16.33 6.37 19.87
C LEU A 13 17.77 6.61 19.44
N LEU A 14 17.98 7.65 18.62
CA LEU A 14 19.33 8.02 18.19
C LEU A 14 20.02 8.79 19.30
N ASN A 15 21.24 8.34 19.65
CA ASN A 15 22.12 8.99 20.61
C ASN A 15 23.39 9.44 19.89
N PHE A 16 23.75 10.70 20.00
CA PHE A 16 24.89 11.30 19.32
C PHE A 16 26.15 11.31 20.19
N GLY A 17 26.34 10.26 20.99
CA GLY A 17 27.57 9.97 21.72
C GLY A 17 27.58 10.48 23.16
N GLU A 18 26.93 11.58 23.51
CA GLU A 18 26.80 12.15 24.87
C GLU A 18 28.09 12.13 25.72
N GLY A 19 29.24 12.29 25.07
CA GLY A 19 30.57 12.20 25.72
C GLY A 19 31.08 10.80 25.99
N LYS A 20 30.28 9.75 25.76
CA LYS A 20 30.67 8.35 26.00
C LYS A 20 31.68 7.83 24.97
N TYR A 21 31.62 8.34 23.77
CA TYR A 21 32.53 7.98 22.66
C TYR A 21 33.12 9.25 22.07
N PRO A 22 34.15 9.85 22.72
CA PRO A 22 34.77 11.08 22.23
C PRO A 22 35.51 10.86 20.92
N VAL A 23 35.43 11.84 20.00
CA VAL A 23 36.20 11.90 18.77
C VAL A 23 37.15 13.09 18.85
N ASP A 24 38.42 12.85 18.66
CA ASP A 24 39.50 13.85 18.81
C ASP A 24 39.41 14.67 20.13
N GLY A 25 39.07 13.96 21.22
CA GLY A 25 38.91 14.58 22.56
C GLY A 25 37.64 15.43 22.76
N LYS A 26 36.74 15.49 21.76
CA LYS A 26 35.45 16.20 21.83
C LYS A 26 34.32 15.24 22.11
N ALA A 27 33.41 15.63 22.97
CA ALA A 27 32.20 14.87 23.24
C ALA A 27 31.22 14.96 22.06
N GLY A 28 30.54 13.84 21.76
CA GLY A 28 29.54 13.74 20.71
C GLY A 28 30.04 13.21 19.38
N ALA A 29 29.09 12.99 18.44
CA ALA A 29 29.38 12.56 17.09
C ALA A 29 29.81 13.75 16.20
N ILE A 30 30.65 13.46 15.20
CA ILE A 30 30.95 14.45 14.16
C ILE A 30 29.81 14.46 13.14
N GLY A 31 29.24 15.64 12.89
CA GLY A 31 28.22 15.85 11.87
C GLY A 31 28.68 16.83 10.80
N TYR A 32 28.21 16.64 9.58
CA TYR A 32 28.46 17.53 8.47
C TYR A 32 27.13 18.14 7.99
N LEU A 33 27.13 19.45 7.72
CA LEU A 33 25.96 20.12 7.21
C LEU A 33 25.70 19.70 5.74
N VAL A 34 24.50 19.21 5.45
CA VAL A 34 24.01 18.98 4.09
C VAL A 34 23.20 20.19 3.63
N GLY A 35 23.62 20.80 2.54
CA GLY A 35 22.99 22.03 2.02
C GLY A 35 23.37 23.28 2.79
N SER A 36 22.41 24.15 3.07
CA SER A 36 22.59 25.42 3.78
C SER A 36 21.73 25.49 5.03
N PRO A 37 22.12 26.28 6.06
CA PRO A 37 21.30 26.50 7.24
C PRO A 37 19.87 26.92 6.88
N GLY A 38 18.87 26.30 7.53
CA GLY A 38 17.45 26.56 7.31
C GLY A 38 16.83 25.90 6.06
N LYS A 39 17.61 25.15 5.26
CA LYS A 39 17.13 24.48 4.02
C LYS A 39 16.92 22.96 4.17
N GLY A 40 17.08 22.41 5.37
CA GLY A 40 17.00 20.98 5.60
C GLY A 40 15.64 20.35 5.19
N LEU A 41 14.54 21.08 5.40
CA LEU A 41 13.22 20.62 4.99
C LEU A 41 13.11 20.47 3.46
N ALA A 42 13.62 21.42 2.70
CA ALA A 42 13.64 21.35 1.24
C ALA A 42 14.49 20.16 0.74
N CYS A 43 15.67 19.95 1.35
CA CYS A 43 16.52 18.79 1.06
C CYS A 43 15.80 17.47 1.37
N MET A 44 15.04 17.41 2.46
CA MET A 44 14.25 16.23 2.83
C MET A 44 13.15 15.94 1.80
N PHE A 45 12.44 16.96 1.33
CA PHE A 45 11.36 16.77 0.36
C PHE A 45 11.85 16.28 -1.01
N HIS A 46 13.10 16.56 -1.38
CA HIS A 46 13.70 15.98 -2.58
C HIS A 46 13.64 14.43 -2.58
N MET A 47 13.86 13.83 -1.43
CA MET A 47 13.78 12.37 -1.24
C MET A 47 12.33 11.90 -0.96
N MET A 48 11.56 12.68 -0.22
CA MET A 48 10.27 12.25 0.32
C MET A 48 9.19 12.07 -0.74
N ASN A 49 9.23 12.77 -1.86
CA ASN A 49 8.19 12.65 -2.89
C ASN A 49 8.20 11.26 -3.54
N GLU A 50 9.37 10.73 -3.88
CA GLU A 50 9.50 9.35 -4.38
C GLU A 50 9.13 8.33 -3.29
N ALA A 51 9.54 8.56 -2.04
CA ALA A 51 9.18 7.70 -0.92
C ALA A 51 7.66 7.62 -0.67
N ARG A 52 6.92 8.71 -0.92
CA ARG A 52 5.44 8.72 -0.80
C ARG A 52 4.78 7.79 -1.82
N ILE A 53 5.24 7.82 -3.07
CA ILE A 53 4.78 6.89 -4.12
C ILE A 53 5.12 5.44 -3.70
N GLY A 54 6.34 5.19 -3.22
CA GLY A 54 6.74 3.87 -2.72
C GLY A 54 5.88 3.34 -1.56
N VAL A 55 5.42 4.22 -0.66
CA VAL A 55 4.47 3.84 0.42
C VAL A 55 3.10 3.48 -0.15
N GLY A 56 2.58 4.25 -1.12
CA GLY A 56 1.34 3.92 -1.82
C GLY A 56 1.44 2.59 -2.55
N THR A 57 2.54 2.35 -3.25
CA THR A 57 2.81 1.06 -3.93
C THR A 57 2.83 -0.10 -2.94
N ALA A 58 3.45 0.05 -1.77
CA ALA A 58 3.45 -0.99 -0.74
C ALA A 58 2.04 -1.32 -0.25
N ALA A 59 1.20 -0.30 -0.01
CA ALA A 59 -0.20 -0.50 0.36
C ALA A 59 -0.99 -1.20 -0.77
N THR A 60 -0.77 -0.78 -2.01
CA THR A 60 -1.38 -1.38 -3.21
C THR A 60 -1.05 -2.87 -3.33
N MET A 61 0.21 -3.25 -3.15
CA MET A 61 0.63 -4.65 -3.22
C MET A 61 0.04 -5.50 -2.10
N LEU A 62 -0.14 -4.95 -0.90
CA LEU A 62 -0.85 -5.64 0.19
C LEU A 62 -2.34 -5.84 -0.14
N GLY A 63 -3.00 -4.83 -0.72
CA GLY A 63 -4.38 -4.96 -1.21
C GLY A 63 -4.51 -5.98 -2.33
N MET A 64 -3.56 -6.01 -3.27
CA MET A 64 -3.50 -6.97 -4.36
C MET A 64 -3.33 -8.40 -3.85
N ALA A 65 -2.47 -8.61 -2.86
CA ALA A 65 -2.28 -9.91 -2.22
C ALA A 65 -3.57 -10.43 -1.58
N GLY A 66 -4.30 -9.58 -0.83
CA GLY A 66 -5.60 -9.91 -0.25
C GLY A 66 -6.65 -10.24 -1.30
N TYR A 67 -6.70 -9.45 -2.38
CA TYR A 67 -7.61 -9.70 -3.50
C TYR A 67 -7.35 -11.06 -4.17
N HIS A 68 -6.11 -11.38 -4.51
CA HIS A 68 -5.78 -12.66 -5.13
C HIS A 68 -6.07 -13.86 -4.21
N ALA A 69 -5.73 -13.76 -2.93
CA ALA A 69 -6.03 -14.80 -1.96
C ALA A 69 -7.54 -15.05 -1.83
N SER A 70 -8.34 -13.99 -1.68
CA SER A 70 -9.80 -14.11 -1.57
C SER A 70 -10.46 -14.58 -2.86
N LEU A 71 -9.96 -14.15 -4.02
CA LEU A 71 -10.45 -14.63 -5.33
C LEU A 71 -10.21 -16.12 -5.51
N GLU A 72 -9.02 -16.61 -5.18
CA GLU A 72 -8.69 -18.03 -5.28
C GLU A 72 -9.53 -18.86 -4.31
N TYR A 73 -9.68 -18.40 -3.06
CA TYR A 73 -10.56 -19.03 -2.09
C TYR A 73 -12.00 -19.10 -2.58
N ALA A 74 -12.54 -17.99 -3.12
CA ALA A 74 -13.91 -17.92 -3.59
C ALA A 74 -14.19 -18.84 -4.80
N LYS A 75 -13.21 -19.06 -5.66
CA LYS A 75 -13.30 -20.00 -6.80
C LYS A 75 -13.33 -21.46 -6.36
N ASN A 76 -12.77 -21.79 -5.22
CA ASN A 76 -12.59 -23.19 -4.79
C ASN A 76 -13.49 -23.58 -3.62
N ARG A 77 -14.06 -22.64 -2.88
CA ARG A 77 -14.91 -22.90 -1.71
C ARG A 77 -16.36 -23.15 -2.10
N PRO A 78 -16.91 -24.36 -1.97
CA PRO A 78 -18.35 -24.60 -2.07
C PRO A 78 -19.04 -24.24 -0.75
N GLN A 79 -20.09 -23.41 -0.80
CA GLN A 79 -20.91 -23.08 0.35
C GLN A 79 -22.23 -22.45 -0.08
N GLY A 80 -23.32 -22.90 0.50
CA GLY A 80 -24.65 -22.38 0.20
C GLY A 80 -25.17 -22.80 -1.18
N ARG A 81 -26.30 -22.25 -1.56
CA ARG A 81 -27.00 -22.52 -2.81
C ARG A 81 -27.50 -21.20 -3.40
N PRO A 82 -27.86 -21.13 -4.68
CA PRO A 82 -28.43 -19.93 -5.30
C PRO A 82 -29.64 -19.38 -4.54
N VAL A 83 -29.79 -18.06 -4.54
CA VAL A 83 -30.99 -17.41 -3.98
C VAL A 83 -32.17 -17.66 -4.94
N GLY A 84 -33.26 -18.21 -4.42
CA GLY A 84 -34.46 -18.48 -5.21
C GLY A 84 -35.03 -19.89 -5.01
N PRO A 85 -36.02 -20.30 -5.81
CA PRO A 85 -36.67 -21.60 -5.68
C PRO A 85 -35.71 -22.79 -5.80
N GLU A 86 -34.72 -22.69 -6.68
CA GLU A 86 -33.72 -23.74 -6.90
C GLU A 86 -32.80 -23.96 -5.67
N GLY A 87 -32.53 -22.92 -4.92
CA GLY A 87 -31.68 -23.00 -3.73
C GLY A 87 -32.36 -23.64 -2.51
N LYS A 88 -33.71 -23.86 -2.57
CA LYS A 88 -34.47 -24.52 -1.52
C LYS A 88 -34.38 -26.04 -1.59
N ASP A 89 -33.92 -26.61 -2.71
CA ASP A 89 -33.74 -28.04 -2.87
C ASP A 89 -32.46 -28.50 -2.16
N ALA A 90 -32.64 -29.15 -1.02
CA ALA A 90 -31.52 -29.66 -0.21
C ALA A 90 -30.74 -30.80 -0.89
N ALA A 91 -31.30 -31.45 -1.91
CA ALA A 91 -30.63 -32.51 -2.66
C ALA A 91 -29.62 -31.96 -3.69
N LYS A 92 -29.75 -30.71 -4.09
CA LYS A 92 -28.77 -30.08 -5.00
C LYS A 92 -27.44 -29.80 -4.31
N PRO A 93 -26.31 -29.90 -5.02
CA PRO A 93 -25.00 -29.60 -4.47
C PRO A 93 -24.87 -28.10 -4.12
N GLN A 94 -23.94 -27.80 -3.23
CA GLN A 94 -23.54 -26.41 -2.94
C GLN A 94 -22.81 -25.80 -4.16
N VAL A 95 -22.96 -24.51 -4.33
CA VAL A 95 -22.23 -23.74 -5.34
C VAL A 95 -20.96 -23.12 -4.78
N ARG A 96 -20.02 -22.75 -5.62
CA ARG A 96 -18.82 -21.99 -5.20
C ARG A 96 -19.23 -20.62 -4.72
N ILE A 97 -18.59 -20.10 -3.68
CA ILE A 97 -19.02 -18.83 -3.10
C ILE A 97 -18.88 -17.65 -4.06
N ILE A 98 -18.01 -17.73 -5.06
CA ILE A 98 -17.89 -16.72 -6.12
C ILE A 98 -19.21 -16.54 -6.92
N GLU A 99 -20.12 -17.50 -6.87
CA GLU A 99 -21.43 -17.41 -7.55
C GLU A 99 -22.43 -16.56 -6.78
N HIS A 100 -22.19 -16.29 -5.49
CA HIS A 100 -23.05 -15.42 -4.68
C HIS A 100 -22.82 -13.95 -5.01
N ALA A 101 -23.91 -13.20 -5.14
CA ALA A 101 -23.86 -11.80 -5.56
C ALA A 101 -23.05 -10.90 -4.61
N ASP A 102 -23.17 -11.09 -3.29
CA ASP A 102 -22.43 -10.28 -2.32
C ASP A 102 -20.94 -10.59 -2.31
N VAL A 103 -20.55 -11.86 -2.49
CA VAL A 103 -19.14 -12.23 -2.66
C VAL A 103 -18.55 -11.58 -3.93
N ARG A 104 -19.29 -11.58 -5.03
CA ARG A 104 -18.87 -10.86 -6.26
C ARG A 104 -18.71 -9.36 -6.02
N ARG A 105 -19.63 -8.74 -5.28
CA ARG A 105 -19.53 -7.33 -4.91
C ARG A 105 -18.25 -7.05 -4.14
N MET A 106 -17.94 -7.85 -3.13
CA MET A 106 -16.72 -7.72 -2.33
C MET A 106 -15.45 -7.90 -3.18
N LEU A 107 -15.42 -8.89 -4.06
CA LEU A 107 -14.29 -9.14 -4.97
C LEU A 107 -14.12 -8.01 -5.99
N LEU A 108 -15.21 -7.48 -6.55
CA LEU A 108 -15.15 -6.34 -7.49
C LEU A 108 -14.66 -5.06 -6.80
N ALA A 109 -15.07 -4.80 -5.57
CA ALA A 109 -14.58 -3.67 -4.79
C ALA A 109 -13.06 -3.80 -4.55
N GLN A 110 -12.59 -4.95 -4.08
CA GLN A 110 -11.17 -5.23 -3.89
C GLN A 110 -10.37 -5.04 -5.19
N LYS A 111 -10.87 -5.59 -6.30
CA LYS A 111 -10.25 -5.45 -7.62
C LYS A 111 -10.14 -3.98 -8.02
N SER A 112 -11.22 -3.22 -7.89
CA SER A 112 -11.25 -1.81 -8.26
C SER A 112 -10.26 -0.99 -7.43
N TYR A 113 -10.18 -1.25 -6.14
CA TYR A 113 -9.25 -0.54 -5.27
C TYR A 113 -7.78 -0.90 -5.59
N ALA A 114 -7.46 -2.17 -5.70
CA ALA A 114 -6.09 -2.62 -5.90
C ALA A 114 -5.57 -2.30 -7.32
N GLU A 115 -6.34 -2.59 -8.36
CA GLU A 115 -5.92 -2.31 -9.75
C GLU A 115 -5.94 -0.81 -10.06
N GLY A 116 -6.93 -0.06 -9.53
CA GLY A 116 -6.98 1.39 -9.67
C GLY A 116 -5.81 2.08 -8.97
N ALA A 117 -5.45 1.62 -7.77
CA ALA A 117 -4.27 2.07 -7.07
C ALA A 117 -3.00 1.78 -7.88
N LEU A 118 -2.83 0.57 -8.38
CA LEU A 118 -1.68 0.19 -9.20
C LEU A 118 -1.54 1.08 -10.45
N ALA A 119 -2.65 1.35 -11.13
CA ALA A 119 -2.64 2.23 -12.29
C ALA A 119 -2.19 3.65 -11.93
N LEU A 120 -2.65 4.20 -10.80
CA LEU A 120 -2.22 5.50 -10.30
C LEU A 120 -0.72 5.52 -9.97
N GLU A 121 -0.22 4.48 -9.28
CA GLU A 121 1.20 4.38 -8.91
C GLU A 121 2.10 4.29 -10.14
N LEU A 122 1.74 3.48 -11.14
CA LEU A 122 2.48 3.36 -12.39
C LEU A 122 2.45 4.68 -13.19
N TYR A 123 1.33 5.38 -13.16
CA TYR A 123 1.24 6.70 -13.78
C TYR A 123 2.15 7.72 -13.09
N CYS A 124 2.16 7.75 -11.75
CA CYS A 124 3.07 8.62 -11.01
C CYS A 124 4.54 8.24 -11.25
N ALA A 125 4.88 6.96 -11.30
CA ALA A 125 6.22 6.51 -11.64
C ALA A 125 6.66 6.97 -13.03
N ARG A 126 5.78 6.90 -14.04
CA ARG A 126 6.04 7.43 -15.37
C ARG A 126 6.32 8.94 -15.34
N LEU A 127 5.55 9.71 -14.56
CA LEU A 127 5.77 11.15 -14.42
C LEU A 127 7.12 11.47 -13.74
N VAL A 128 7.59 10.62 -12.80
CA VAL A 128 8.94 10.75 -12.21
C VAL A 128 10.02 10.58 -13.29
N ASP A 129 9.85 9.61 -14.19
CA ASP A 129 10.78 9.43 -15.31
C ASP A 129 10.71 10.60 -16.29
N GLU A 130 9.52 11.04 -16.68
CA GLU A 130 9.29 12.17 -17.61
C GLU A 130 9.87 13.48 -17.08
N GLN A 131 9.80 13.72 -15.76
CA GLN A 131 10.44 14.87 -15.11
C GLN A 131 11.96 14.87 -15.29
N LYS A 132 12.59 13.70 -15.42
CA LYS A 132 14.06 13.55 -15.55
C LYS A 132 14.52 13.44 -17.00
N THR A 133 13.70 12.94 -17.90
CA THR A 133 14.07 12.57 -19.28
C THR A 133 13.31 13.32 -20.36
N GLY A 134 12.23 14.02 -20.02
CA GLY A 134 11.43 14.82 -20.94
C GLY A 134 12.14 16.12 -21.37
N ASP A 135 11.62 16.77 -22.41
CA ASP A 135 12.01 18.13 -22.71
C ASP A 135 11.54 19.10 -21.60
N GLU A 136 11.99 20.35 -21.65
CA GLU A 136 11.73 21.35 -20.59
C GLU A 136 10.23 21.51 -20.30
N LYS A 137 9.38 21.50 -21.32
CA LYS A 137 7.93 21.65 -21.18
C LYS A 137 7.31 20.41 -20.55
N ALA A 138 7.63 19.22 -21.05
CA ALA A 138 7.13 17.96 -20.53
C ALA A 138 7.59 17.72 -19.08
N ALA A 139 8.83 18.04 -18.77
CA ALA A 139 9.39 17.93 -17.43
C ALA A 139 8.67 18.84 -16.41
N ASP A 140 8.35 20.09 -16.82
CA ASP A 140 7.62 21.03 -15.94
C ASP A 140 6.16 20.61 -15.74
N GLU A 141 5.47 20.19 -16.80
CA GLU A 141 4.11 19.65 -16.70
C GLU A 141 4.07 18.42 -15.78
N ALA A 142 5.00 17.49 -15.93
CA ALA A 142 5.12 16.31 -15.08
C ALA A 142 5.38 16.68 -13.61
N ARG A 143 6.25 17.67 -13.36
CA ARG A 143 6.54 18.19 -12.02
C ARG A 143 5.27 18.74 -11.34
N ILE A 144 4.53 19.60 -12.02
CA ILE A 144 3.31 20.22 -11.49
C ILE A 144 2.26 19.14 -11.19
N LEU A 145 2.09 18.19 -12.10
CA LEU A 145 1.12 17.11 -11.92
C LEU A 145 1.50 16.18 -10.74
N LEU A 146 2.78 15.88 -10.58
CA LEU A 146 3.28 15.09 -9.44
C LEU A 146 3.04 15.79 -8.09
N GLU A 147 3.18 17.12 -8.02
CA GLU A 147 2.88 17.86 -6.78
C GLU A 147 1.43 17.65 -6.32
N VAL A 148 0.48 17.54 -7.25
CA VAL A 148 -0.93 17.27 -6.97
C VAL A 148 -1.17 15.78 -6.69
N LEU A 149 -0.60 14.89 -7.48
CA LEU A 149 -0.89 13.45 -7.40
C LEU A 149 -0.16 12.74 -6.27
N THR A 150 1.03 13.16 -5.89
CA THR A 150 1.84 12.47 -4.85
C THR A 150 1.11 12.29 -3.51
N PRO A 151 0.42 13.30 -2.95
CA PRO A 151 -0.39 13.10 -1.74
C PRO A 151 -1.51 12.08 -1.94
N ILE A 152 -2.16 12.07 -3.11
CA ILE A 152 -3.25 11.17 -3.47
C ILE A 152 -2.70 9.74 -3.63
N ALA A 153 -1.60 9.58 -4.36
CA ALA A 153 -0.92 8.30 -4.56
C ALA A 153 -0.52 7.63 -3.25
N LYS A 154 -0.15 8.42 -2.23
CA LYS A 154 0.11 7.87 -0.90
C LYS A 154 -1.16 7.55 -0.12
N SER A 155 -2.09 8.51 0.00
CA SER A 155 -3.22 8.42 0.93
C SER A 155 -4.31 7.46 0.45
N TRP A 156 -4.70 7.56 -0.81
CA TRP A 156 -5.79 6.77 -1.36
C TRP A 156 -5.53 5.25 -1.32
N PRO A 157 -4.38 4.72 -1.79
CA PRO A 157 -4.09 3.30 -1.65
C PRO A 157 -3.98 2.84 -0.19
N SER A 158 -3.40 3.67 0.69
CA SER A 158 -3.25 3.32 2.10
C SER A 158 -4.60 3.12 2.80
N GLU A 159 -5.62 3.85 2.41
CA GLU A 159 -6.98 3.75 2.94
C GLU A 159 -7.76 2.62 2.27
N TRP A 160 -7.88 2.65 0.95
CA TRP A 160 -8.76 1.74 0.22
C TRP A 160 -8.20 0.33 0.06
N CYS A 161 -6.88 0.14 0.05
CA CYS A 161 -6.31 -1.21 0.09
C CYS A 161 -6.39 -1.85 1.48
N LEU A 162 -6.50 -1.05 2.55
CA LEU A 162 -6.87 -1.56 3.87
C LEU A 162 -8.31 -2.08 3.87
N GLU A 163 -9.24 -1.32 3.29
CA GLU A 163 -10.64 -1.75 3.11
C GLU A 163 -10.72 -3.00 2.22
N ALA A 164 -9.94 -3.08 1.14
CA ALA A 164 -9.84 -4.28 0.31
C ALA A 164 -9.45 -5.51 1.13
N ASN A 165 -8.49 -5.39 2.04
CA ASN A 165 -8.08 -6.48 2.92
C ASN A 165 -9.15 -6.82 3.97
N SER A 166 -9.90 -5.85 4.47
CA SER A 166 -11.06 -6.09 5.32
C SER A 166 -12.12 -6.94 4.60
N LEU A 167 -12.43 -6.59 3.35
CA LEU A 167 -13.34 -7.37 2.50
C LEU A 167 -12.78 -8.77 2.19
N ALA A 168 -11.46 -8.90 2.00
CA ALA A 168 -10.83 -10.20 1.78
C ALA A 168 -11.04 -11.13 2.99
N ILE A 169 -10.89 -10.63 4.21
CA ILE A 169 -11.19 -11.37 5.44
C ILE A 169 -12.64 -11.85 5.44
N GLN A 170 -13.60 -10.99 5.03
CA GLN A 170 -15.00 -11.37 4.97
C GLN A 170 -15.27 -12.46 3.92
N VAL A 171 -14.62 -12.42 2.76
CA VAL A 171 -14.72 -13.48 1.74
C VAL A 171 -14.24 -14.83 2.28
N HIS A 172 -13.19 -14.86 3.10
CA HIS A 172 -12.69 -16.08 3.74
C HIS A 172 -13.61 -16.58 4.87
N GLY A 173 -14.52 -15.75 5.38
CA GLY A 173 -15.41 -16.09 6.50
C GLY A 173 -14.61 -16.42 7.75
N GLY A 174 -14.94 -17.53 8.44
CA GLY A 174 -14.25 -17.95 9.66
C GLY A 174 -12.74 -18.17 9.46
N TYR A 175 -12.30 -18.67 8.30
CA TYR A 175 -10.88 -18.86 7.99
C TYR A 175 -10.11 -17.54 7.92
N GLY A 176 -10.75 -16.42 7.57
CA GLY A 176 -10.11 -15.11 7.60
C GLY A 176 -9.67 -14.64 8.99
N TYR A 177 -10.12 -15.30 10.04
CA TYR A 177 -9.80 -15.00 11.45
C TYR A 177 -8.90 -16.06 12.10
N THR A 178 -8.42 -17.04 11.35
CA THR A 178 -7.47 -18.06 11.80
C THR A 178 -6.05 -17.77 11.27
N ARG A 179 -5.11 -18.61 11.66
CA ARG A 179 -3.70 -18.53 11.19
C ARG A 179 -3.35 -19.65 10.21
N ASP A 180 -4.35 -20.44 9.85
CA ASP A 180 -4.18 -21.59 8.93
C ASP A 180 -4.16 -21.14 7.47
#